data_1534b5bfdadef6f84033dc8e0610ba42
#
_entry.id   1534b5bfdadef6f84033dc8e0610ba42
#
_cell.length_a   1.000
_cell.length_b   1.000
_cell.length_c   1.000
_cell.angle_alpha   90.00
_cell.angle_beta   90.00
_cell.angle_gamma   90.00
#
_symmetry.space_group_name_H-M   'P 1'
#
loop_
_entity.id
_entity.type
_entity.pdbx_description
1 polymer ?
#
loop_
_entity_poly.entity_id
_entity_poly.type
_entity_poly.pdbx_seq_one_letter_code
_entity_poly.pdbx_strand_id
1 'polypeptide(L)'
;MYAQIPELKKFVDRNKDRHKFTSYEEKNNDYRKDGVRFSYKVYAYTDAILQASNAYNGIICIDADSVFYKPIDGEWISKHIHRNDCMMTYLGRANYSECGFLYFNMSHPETKNYAREMRKMYDEDLIYNEAEQHDSYIWDVVRKRFEAKGVKNHNIGDNDTGHVQARSVLGSIYDHTKGNRKLSGRSPEANV
;
A
#
# COMPACT_ATOMS: atom_id res chain seq x y z
N MET A 1 7.54 3.31 -16.44
CA MET A 1 8.04 2.93 -15.10
C MET A 1 9.49 2.47 -15.11
N TYR A 2 9.92 1.44 -15.85
CA TYR A 2 11.33 1.00 -15.90
C TYR A 2 12.34 2.10 -16.27
N ALA A 3 11.99 2.98 -17.22
CA ALA A 3 12.85 4.08 -17.60
C ALA A 3 12.98 5.18 -16.54
N GLN A 4 12.01 5.25 -15.64
CA GLN A 4 11.93 6.29 -14.60
C GLN A 4 12.47 5.79 -13.24
N ILE A 5 12.41 4.48 -12.99
CA ILE A 5 12.86 3.85 -11.73
C ILE A 5 13.79 2.68 -12.09
N PRO A 6 15.09 2.94 -12.35
CA PRO A 6 16.05 1.90 -12.76
C PRO A 6 16.21 0.76 -11.76
N GLU A 7 16.03 1.02 -10.46
CA GLU A 7 16.12 0.02 -9.39
C GLU A 7 15.03 -1.04 -9.53
N LEU A 8 13.81 -0.64 -9.92
CA LEU A 8 12.74 -1.59 -10.23
C LEU A 8 13.17 -2.57 -11.31
N LYS A 9 13.77 -2.04 -12.41
CA LYS A 9 14.26 -2.90 -13.49
C LYS A 9 15.31 -3.89 -12.99
N LYS A 10 16.27 -3.42 -12.19
CA LYS A 10 17.32 -4.28 -11.60
C LYS A 10 16.72 -5.38 -10.73
N PHE A 11 15.73 -5.03 -9.89
CA PHE A 11 15.03 -5.99 -9.04
C PHE A 11 14.29 -7.04 -9.87
N VAL A 12 13.51 -6.62 -10.85
CA VAL A 12 12.75 -7.55 -11.72
C VAL A 12 13.67 -8.44 -12.52
N ASP A 13 14.70 -7.91 -13.18
CA ASP A 13 15.65 -8.68 -13.98
C ASP A 13 16.35 -9.76 -13.13
N ARG A 14 16.72 -9.42 -11.90
CA ARG A 14 17.40 -10.34 -10.98
C ARG A 14 16.48 -11.44 -10.44
N ASN A 15 15.17 -11.15 -10.33
CA ASN A 15 14.22 -12.02 -9.64
C ASN A 15 13.16 -12.66 -10.55
N LYS A 16 13.12 -12.35 -11.85
CA LYS A 16 12.09 -12.82 -12.80
C LYS A 16 11.89 -14.34 -12.84
N ASP A 17 12.93 -15.10 -12.57
CA ASP A 17 12.88 -16.57 -12.61
C ASP A 17 12.48 -17.20 -11.27
N ARG A 18 12.45 -16.43 -10.18
CA ARG A 18 11.99 -16.89 -8.87
C ARG A 18 10.47 -17.11 -8.82
N HIS A 19 9.74 -16.36 -9.65
CA HIS A 19 8.28 -16.37 -9.73
C HIS A 19 7.87 -16.58 -11.18
N LYS A 20 7.82 -17.83 -11.62
CA LYS A 20 7.23 -18.15 -12.92
C LYS A 20 5.72 -18.03 -12.80
N PHE A 21 5.20 -16.83 -12.99
CA PHE A 21 3.77 -16.62 -13.14
C PHE A 21 3.35 -17.08 -14.53
N THR A 22 2.79 -18.21 -14.54
CA THR A 22 1.83 -18.63 -15.51
C THR A 22 0.50 -18.05 -15.08
N SER A 23 -0.28 -17.54 -15.97
CA SER A 23 -1.53 -16.81 -15.85
C SER A 23 -2.31 -16.86 -14.51
N TYR A 24 -3.15 -15.89 -14.27
CA TYR A 24 -4.10 -15.79 -13.14
C TYR A 24 -5.01 -17.03 -12.95
N GLU A 25 -5.02 -17.93 -13.92
CA GLU A 25 -5.87 -19.12 -14.02
C GLU A 25 -5.26 -20.39 -13.39
N GLU A 26 -3.99 -20.38 -13.05
CA GLU A 26 -3.39 -21.54 -12.40
C GLU A 26 -3.76 -21.59 -10.91
N LYS A 27 -4.55 -22.59 -10.56
CA LYS A 27 -5.09 -22.86 -9.21
C LYS A 27 -4.03 -23.02 -8.09
N ASN A 28 -2.75 -23.05 -8.43
CA ASN A 28 -1.64 -23.22 -7.49
C ASN A 28 -0.80 -21.93 -7.30
N ASN A 29 -1.28 -20.80 -7.79
CA ASN A 29 -0.53 -19.56 -7.75
C ASN A 29 -0.69 -18.88 -6.40
N ASP A 30 0.26 -19.10 -5.50
CA ASP A 30 0.28 -18.41 -4.21
C ASP A 30 0.81 -16.98 -4.38
N TYR A 31 -0.13 -16.02 -4.58
CA TYR A 31 0.19 -14.60 -4.69
C TYR A 31 1.07 -14.09 -3.53
N ARG A 32 1.01 -14.74 -2.36
CA ARG A 32 1.81 -14.38 -1.19
C ARG A 32 3.31 -14.49 -1.44
N LYS A 33 3.70 -15.26 -2.43
CA LYS A 33 5.10 -15.45 -2.84
C LYS A 33 5.52 -14.60 -4.04
N ASP A 34 4.64 -13.73 -4.57
CA ASP A 34 4.89 -12.96 -5.78
C ASP A 34 5.52 -11.58 -5.53
N GLY A 35 6.74 -11.56 -5.01
CA GLY A 35 7.49 -10.33 -4.78
C GLY A 35 7.73 -9.50 -6.05
N VAL A 36 7.88 -10.14 -7.22
CA VAL A 36 8.12 -9.44 -8.48
C VAL A 36 6.89 -8.66 -8.91
N ARG A 37 5.71 -9.26 -8.88
CA ARG A 37 4.46 -8.59 -9.25
C ARG A 37 4.19 -7.37 -8.37
N PHE A 38 4.33 -7.52 -7.07
CA PHE A 38 4.03 -6.45 -6.12
C PHE A 38 5.13 -5.38 -6.04
N SER A 39 6.34 -5.67 -6.55
CA SER A 39 7.43 -4.69 -6.58
C SER A 39 7.06 -3.41 -7.35
N TYR A 40 6.30 -3.52 -8.44
CA TYR A 40 5.90 -2.36 -9.25
C TYR A 40 5.20 -1.28 -8.41
N LYS A 41 4.28 -1.70 -7.56
CA LYS A 41 3.55 -0.81 -6.67
C LYS A 41 4.46 -0.21 -5.59
N VAL A 42 5.29 -1.05 -4.98
CA VAL A 42 6.21 -0.60 -3.92
C VAL A 42 7.21 0.43 -4.45
N TYR A 43 7.80 0.18 -5.61
CA TYR A 43 8.73 1.14 -6.22
C TYR A 43 8.02 2.45 -6.62
N ALA A 44 6.81 2.38 -7.17
CA ALA A 44 6.04 3.57 -7.51
C ALA A 44 5.70 4.42 -6.28
N TYR A 45 5.23 3.81 -5.20
CA TYR A 45 4.86 4.51 -3.98
C TYR A 45 6.08 5.10 -3.27
N THR A 46 7.13 4.31 -3.12
CA THR A 46 8.37 4.79 -2.47
C THR A 46 9.06 5.87 -3.28
N ASP A 47 9.01 5.80 -4.61
CA ASP A 47 9.55 6.85 -5.48
C ASP A 47 8.79 8.16 -5.31
N ALA A 48 7.45 8.11 -5.32
CA ALA A 48 6.60 9.27 -5.08
C ALA A 48 6.92 9.94 -3.73
N ILE A 49 7.11 9.16 -2.66
CA ILE A 49 7.44 9.68 -1.33
C ILE A 49 8.85 10.30 -1.31
N LEU A 50 9.83 9.64 -1.91
CA LEU A 50 11.23 10.09 -1.88
C LEU A 50 11.45 11.33 -2.73
N GLN A 51 10.75 11.44 -3.87
CA GLN A 51 10.85 12.59 -4.81
C GLN A 51 9.97 13.77 -4.41
N ALA A 52 9.00 13.56 -3.51
CA ALA A 52 8.09 14.63 -3.10
C ALA A 52 8.83 15.82 -2.51
N SER A 53 8.49 17.02 -3.02
CA SER A 53 8.97 18.28 -2.48
C SER A 53 8.36 18.55 -1.09
N ASN A 54 9.01 19.43 -0.33
CA ASN A 54 8.50 19.86 0.98
C ASN A 54 7.23 20.74 0.89
N ALA A 55 6.74 21.01 -0.33
CA ALA A 55 5.48 21.74 -0.55
C ALA A 55 4.24 20.85 -0.29
N TYR A 56 4.41 19.55 -0.24
CA TYR A 56 3.30 18.63 0.01
C TYR A 56 3.23 18.23 1.48
N ASN A 57 2.06 18.40 2.09
CA ASN A 57 1.80 17.97 3.48
C ASN A 57 1.54 16.47 3.58
N GLY A 58 1.11 15.84 2.51
CA GLY A 58 0.82 14.42 2.48
C GLY A 58 0.78 13.83 1.07
N ILE A 59 0.95 12.51 0.99
CA ILE A 59 0.80 11.72 -0.24
C ILE A 59 -0.22 10.64 0.00
N ILE A 60 -1.20 10.54 -0.90
CA ILE A 60 -2.14 9.41 -0.96
C ILE A 60 -1.66 8.45 -2.06
N CYS A 61 -1.48 7.20 -1.70
CA CYS A 61 -1.18 6.11 -2.60
C CYS A 61 -2.40 5.19 -2.71
N ILE A 62 -2.87 4.94 -3.93
CA ILE A 62 -4.05 4.12 -4.21
C ILE A 62 -3.77 3.10 -5.30
N ASP A 63 -4.50 1.99 -5.29
CA ASP A 63 -4.49 1.03 -6.39
C ASP A 63 -5.15 1.63 -7.64
N ALA A 64 -4.61 1.32 -8.82
CA ALA A 64 -5.03 1.93 -10.09
C ALA A 64 -6.47 1.55 -10.51
N ASP A 65 -7.02 0.48 -9.96
CA ASP A 65 -8.41 0.02 -10.20
C ASP A 65 -9.39 0.50 -9.13
N SER A 66 -9.08 1.62 -8.51
CA SER A 66 -9.93 2.30 -7.52
C SER A 66 -10.83 3.33 -8.16
N VAL A 67 -12.03 3.50 -7.61
CA VAL A 67 -13.04 4.43 -8.11
C VAL A 67 -13.47 5.38 -7.02
N PHE A 68 -13.43 6.68 -7.32
CA PHE A 68 -13.97 7.72 -6.44
C PHE A 68 -15.41 8.04 -6.83
N TYR A 69 -16.30 8.07 -5.85
CA TYR A 69 -17.72 8.43 -6.01
C TYR A 69 -18.01 9.87 -5.61
N LYS A 70 -17.15 10.43 -4.78
CA LYS A 70 -17.24 11.83 -4.32
C LYS A 70 -15.86 12.46 -4.34
N PRO A 71 -15.76 13.78 -4.52
CA PRO A 71 -14.50 14.49 -4.41
C PRO A 71 -13.98 14.42 -2.96
N ILE A 72 -12.66 14.42 -2.85
CA ILE A 72 -11.95 14.56 -1.58
C ILE A 72 -11.32 15.95 -1.55
N ASP A 73 -11.53 16.69 -0.47
CA ASP A 73 -10.89 17.96 -0.22
C ASP A 73 -9.94 17.91 0.99
N GLY A 74 -9.24 19.01 1.24
CA GLY A 74 -8.29 19.10 2.33
C GLY A 74 -8.94 19.03 3.71
N GLU A 75 -10.17 19.51 3.87
CA GLU A 75 -10.92 19.43 5.11
C GLU A 75 -11.25 17.98 5.46
N TRP A 76 -11.76 17.24 4.50
CA TRP A 76 -12.06 15.82 4.68
C TRP A 76 -10.81 15.01 5.03
N ILE A 77 -9.68 15.27 4.34
CA ILE A 77 -8.39 14.62 4.63
C ILE A 77 -7.95 14.93 6.05
N SER A 78 -8.00 16.20 6.46
CA SER A 78 -7.59 16.64 7.82
C SER A 78 -8.45 16.01 8.90
N LYS A 79 -9.74 15.87 8.65
CA LYS A 79 -10.69 15.30 9.62
C LYS A 79 -10.54 13.78 9.77
N HIS A 80 -10.35 13.06 8.67
CA HIS A 80 -10.48 11.59 8.67
C HIS A 80 -9.17 10.84 8.49
N ILE A 81 -8.20 11.43 7.80
CA ILE A 81 -6.99 10.74 7.34
C ILE A 81 -5.74 11.26 8.04
N HIS A 82 -5.49 12.57 7.96
CA HIS A 82 -4.28 13.17 8.51
C HIS A 82 -4.29 13.17 10.05
N ARG A 83 -3.14 12.85 10.64
CA ARG A 83 -2.84 13.05 12.07
C ARG A 83 -1.43 13.60 12.18
N ASN A 84 -1.27 14.72 12.90
CA ASN A 84 0.01 15.42 13.01
C ASN A 84 1.12 14.57 13.62
N ASP A 85 0.78 13.71 14.57
CA ASP A 85 1.70 12.86 15.32
C ASP A 85 1.86 11.45 14.70
N CYS A 86 1.21 11.16 13.58
CA CYS A 86 1.30 9.89 12.88
C CYS A 86 2.09 10.02 11.58
N MET A 87 2.94 9.04 11.30
CA MET A 87 3.72 8.94 10.07
C MET A 87 2.84 8.58 8.87
N MET A 88 1.91 7.65 9.07
CA MET A 88 1.02 7.18 8.01
C MET A 88 -0.37 6.87 8.53
N THR A 89 -1.34 6.83 7.59
CA THR A 89 -2.67 6.25 7.80
C THR A 89 -2.84 5.04 6.91
N TYR A 90 -3.36 3.95 7.48
CA TYR A 90 -3.49 2.66 6.84
C TYR A 90 -4.80 1.96 7.20
N LEU A 91 -5.13 0.92 6.47
CA LEU A 91 -6.31 0.09 6.68
C LEU A 91 -5.91 -1.25 7.30
N GLY A 92 -5.96 -1.35 8.63
CA GLY A 92 -5.66 -2.60 9.35
C GLY A 92 -6.72 -3.68 9.08
N ARG A 93 -6.24 -4.91 8.85
CA ARG A 93 -7.06 -6.14 8.77
C ARG A 93 -6.54 -7.19 9.74
N ALA A 94 -7.28 -8.29 9.87
CA ALA A 94 -6.93 -9.39 10.78
C ALA A 94 -5.54 -9.99 10.53
N ASN A 95 -5.13 -10.15 9.27
CA ASN A 95 -3.85 -10.77 8.93
C ASN A 95 -2.76 -9.74 8.57
N TYR A 96 -3.05 -8.85 7.62
CA TYR A 96 -2.17 -7.77 7.15
C TYR A 96 -3.01 -6.62 6.59
N SER A 97 -2.43 -5.41 6.57
CA SER A 97 -3.13 -4.21 6.14
C SER A 97 -3.57 -4.27 4.68
N GLU A 98 -4.66 -3.59 4.34
CA GLU A 98 -5.05 -3.37 2.95
C GLU A 98 -4.24 -2.22 2.37
N CYS A 99 -3.43 -2.49 1.35
CA CYS A 99 -2.57 -1.50 0.70
C CYS A 99 -3.18 -0.83 -0.53
N GLY A 100 -4.47 -1.04 -0.78
CA GLY A 100 -5.21 -0.32 -1.82
C GLY A 100 -5.41 1.17 -1.52
N PHE A 101 -5.16 1.58 -0.27
CA PHE A 101 -5.10 2.96 0.17
C PHE A 101 -4.06 3.10 1.29
N LEU A 102 -3.13 4.02 1.10
CA LEU A 102 -2.16 4.45 2.11
C LEU A 102 -2.02 5.96 2.04
N TYR A 103 -1.95 6.62 3.20
CA TYR A 103 -1.61 8.03 3.31
C TYR A 103 -0.31 8.18 4.08
N PHE A 104 0.57 9.04 3.60
CA PHE A 104 1.85 9.37 4.24
C PHE A 104 1.89 10.85 4.60
N ASN A 105 2.14 11.14 5.88
CA ASN A 105 2.35 12.49 6.38
C ASN A 105 3.77 12.95 6.02
N MET A 106 3.90 13.83 5.03
CA MET A 106 5.20 14.30 4.53
C MET A 106 5.93 15.23 5.50
N SER A 107 5.22 15.78 6.49
CA SER A 107 5.82 16.58 7.55
C SER A 107 6.40 15.72 8.69
N HIS A 108 6.09 14.44 8.74
CA HIS A 108 6.63 13.53 9.77
C HIS A 108 8.06 13.14 9.44
N PRO A 109 9.03 13.26 10.39
CA PRO A 109 10.47 13.06 10.13
C PRO A 109 10.81 11.65 9.62
N GLU A 110 10.05 10.65 10.00
CA GLU A 110 10.31 9.25 9.65
C GLU A 110 9.70 8.82 8.31
N THR A 111 8.88 9.62 7.65
CA THR A 111 8.19 9.21 6.41
C THR A 111 9.16 8.84 5.28
N LYS A 112 10.16 9.66 5.03
CA LYS A 112 11.17 9.34 4.01
C LYS A 112 12.10 8.18 4.43
N ASN A 113 12.38 8.03 5.72
CA ASN A 113 13.14 6.89 6.24
C ASN A 113 12.37 5.59 6.06
N TYR A 114 11.08 5.60 6.33
CA TYR A 114 10.21 4.47 6.08
C TYR A 114 10.20 4.05 4.60
N ALA A 115 10.09 5.01 3.67
CA ALA A 115 10.14 4.72 2.24
C ALA A 115 11.50 4.13 1.82
N ARG A 116 12.62 4.59 2.41
CA ARG A 116 13.95 4.02 2.15
C ARG A 116 14.06 2.58 2.67
N GLU A 117 13.56 2.30 3.88
CA GLU A 117 13.55 0.93 4.42
C GLU A 117 12.68 -0.01 3.58
N MET A 118 11.50 0.46 3.13
CA MET A 118 10.68 -0.30 2.17
C MET A 118 11.44 -0.59 0.88
N ARG A 119 12.11 0.42 0.30
CA ARG A 119 12.91 0.27 -0.91
C ARG A 119 14.03 -0.75 -0.70
N LYS A 120 14.73 -0.66 0.43
CA LYS A 120 15.81 -1.57 0.79
C LYS A 120 15.37 -3.03 0.87
N MET A 121 14.16 -3.32 1.36
CA MET A 121 13.62 -4.69 1.37
C MET A 121 13.65 -5.34 -0.01
N TYR A 122 13.42 -4.56 -1.07
CA TYR A 122 13.44 -5.04 -2.46
C TYR A 122 14.82 -4.92 -3.12
N ASP A 123 15.53 -3.81 -2.90
CA ASP A 123 16.85 -3.58 -3.51
C ASP A 123 17.88 -4.63 -3.09
N GLU A 124 17.81 -5.09 -1.85
CA GLU A 124 18.69 -6.09 -1.25
C GLU A 124 18.08 -7.50 -1.17
N ASP A 125 16.96 -7.75 -1.85
CA ASP A 125 16.25 -9.04 -1.85
C ASP A 125 15.81 -9.54 -0.45
N LEU A 126 15.73 -8.67 0.55
CA LEU A 126 15.39 -9.02 1.93
C LEU A 126 13.96 -9.54 2.08
N ILE A 127 13.07 -9.22 1.14
CA ILE A 127 11.69 -9.76 1.12
C ILE A 127 11.66 -11.28 1.10
N TYR A 128 12.70 -11.94 0.56
CA TYR A 128 12.77 -13.40 0.48
C TYR A 128 13.16 -14.07 1.81
N ASN A 129 13.54 -13.28 2.81
CA ASN A 129 13.74 -13.74 4.18
C ASN A 129 12.45 -13.68 5.01
N GLU A 130 11.40 -13.06 4.47
CA GLU A 130 10.11 -12.91 5.12
C GLU A 130 9.16 -14.08 4.78
N ALA A 131 8.16 -14.30 5.62
CA ALA A 131 7.20 -15.39 5.42
C ALA A 131 6.36 -15.22 4.13
N GLU A 132 6.05 -13.99 3.75
CA GLU A 132 5.30 -13.64 2.54
C GLU A 132 5.99 -12.46 1.82
N GLN A 133 5.86 -12.38 0.48
CA GLN A 133 6.57 -11.42 -0.35
C GLN A 133 5.66 -10.40 -1.05
N HIS A 134 4.34 -10.47 -0.83
CA HIS A 134 3.42 -9.48 -1.38
C HIS A 134 3.49 -8.13 -0.63
N ASP A 135 3.08 -7.07 -1.28
CA ASP A 135 3.20 -5.70 -0.79
C ASP A 135 2.58 -5.48 0.59
N SER A 136 1.34 -5.91 0.81
CA SER A 136 0.62 -5.70 2.07
C SER A 136 1.35 -6.28 3.28
N TYR A 137 1.95 -7.47 3.13
CA TYR A 137 2.74 -8.08 4.19
C TYR A 137 4.04 -7.32 4.46
N ILE A 138 4.77 -6.96 3.40
CA ILE A 138 6.06 -6.25 3.55
C ILE A 138 5.85 -4.83 4.11
N TRP A 139 4.78 -4.11 3.69
CA TRP A 139 4.42 -2.82 4.30
C TRP A 139 4.22 -2.94 5.81
N ASP A 140 3.54 -3.99 6.27
CA ASP A 140 3.32 -4.24 7.70
C ASP A 140 4.60 -4.62 8.44
N VAL A 141 5.47 -5.44 7.84
CA VAL A 141 6.76 -5.79 8.42
C VAL A 141 7.57 -4.53 8.71
N VAL A 142 7.72 -3.64 7.73
CA VAL A 142 8.46 -2.40 7.90
C VAL A 142 7.73 -1.45 8.88
N ARG A 143 6.41 -1.29 8.76
CA ARG A 143 5.61 -0.46 9.67
C ARG A 143 5.80 -0.87 11.13
N LYS A 144 5.71 -2.15 11.44
CA LYS A 144 5.90 -2.67 12.80
C LYS A 144 7.30 -2.43 13.35
N ARG A 145 8.34 -2.43 12.49
CA ARG A 145 9.71 -2.05 12.88
C ARG A 145 9.80 -0.59 13.33
N PHE A 146 9.06 0.32 12.68
CA PHE A 146 8.99 1.73 13.08
C PHE A 146 8.13 1.93 14.33
N GLU A 147 7.02 1.22 14.46
CA GLU A 147 6.18 1.25 15.66
C GLU A 147 6.94 0.76 16.90
N ALA A 148 7.78 -0.26 16.78
CA ALA A 148 8.66 -0.73 17.85
C ALA A 148 9.69 0.32 18.30
N LYS A 149 9.97 1.32 17.45
CA LYS A 149 10.81 2.49 17.79
C LYS A 149 9.99 3.69 18.30
N GLY A 150 8.69 3.51 18.52
CA GLY A 150 7.80 4.55 19.03
C GLY A 150 7.13 5.43 17.97
N VAL A 151 7.29 5.13 16.68
CA VAL A 151 6.60 5.85 15.60
C VAL A 151 5.11 5.50 15.61
N LYS A 152 4.26 6.52 15.65
CA LYS A 152 2.80 6.34 15.64
C LYS A 152 2.26 6.27 14.22
N ASN A 153 1.23 5.45 14.02
CA ASN A 153 0.46 5.34 12.80
C ASN A 153 -1.04 5.35 13.10
N HIS A 154 -1.83 5.85 12.15
CA HIS A 154 -3.29 5.93 12.27
C HIS A 154 -3.95 4.79 11.51
N ASN A 155 -4.59 3.87 12.24
CA ASN A 155 -5.38 2.81 11.65
C ASN A 155 -6.83 3.26 11.46
N ILE A 156 -7.31 3.27 10.22
CA ILE A 156 -8.72 3.53 9.87
C ILE A 156 -9.47 2.28 9.46
N GLY A 157 -8.81 1.11 9.52
CA GLY A 157 -9.44 -0.20 9.35
C GLY A 157 -10.06 -0.70 10.66
N ASP A 158 -10.87 -1.74 10.54
CA ASP A 158 -11.58 -2.37 11.67
C ASP A 158 -10.85 -3.59 12.24
N ASN A 159 -9.67 -3.93 11.70
CA ASN A 159 -8.90 -5.13 12.04
C ASN A 159 -9.63 -6.47 11.82
N ASP A 160 -10.71 -6.46 11.05
CA ASP A 160 -11.49 -7.64 10.74
C ASP A 160 -11.13 -8.21 9.35
N THR A 161 -11.72 -9.34 8.99
CA THR A 161 -11.55 -9.98 7.68
C THR A 161 -12.38 -9.29 6.59
N GLY A 162 -12.10 -9.60 5.33
CA GLY A 162 -12.88 -9.14 4.20
C GLY A 162 -12.50 -7.74 3.70
N HIS A 163 -13.48 -6.97 3.26
CA HIS A 163 -13.28 -5.72 2.55
C HIS A 163 -13.32 -4.50 3.50
N VAL A 164 -12.26 -4.37 4.30
CA VAL A 164 -12.11 -3.31 5.32
C VAL A 164 -12.26 -1.90 4.75
N GLN A 165 -11.80 -1.67 3.52
CA GLN A 165 -11.85 -0.37 2.88
C GLN A 165 -13.29 0.14 2.71
N ALA A 166 -14.20 -0.72 2.24
CA ALA A 166 -15.61 -0.36 2.07
C ALA A 166 -16.33 -0.09 3.41
N ARG A 167 -15.88 -0.72 4.50
CA ARG A 167 -16.44 -0.50 5.85
C ARG A 167 -15.80 0.67 6.59
N SER A 168 -14.66 1.16 6.12
CA SER A 168 -13.99 2.32 6.72
C SER A 168 -14.64 3.64 6.29
N VAL A 169 -14.10 4.75 6.79
CA VAL A 169 -14.49 6.11 6.37
C VAL A 169 -14.34 6.35 4.86
N LEU A 170 -13.52 5.53 4.18
CA LEU A 170 -13.32 5.61 2.73
C LEU A 170 -14.55 5.11 1.95
N GLY A 171 -15.29 4.13 2.47
CA GLY A 171 -16.37 3.46 1.74
C GLY A 171 -17.48 4.39 1.25
N SER A 172 -17.65 5.56 1.88
CA SER A 172 -18.62 6.58 1.46
C SER A 172 -18.16 7.42 0.26
N ILE A 173 -16.87 7.38 -0.08
CA ILE A 173 -16.27 8.25 -1.10
C ILE A 173 -15.49 7.49 -2.17
N TYR A 174 -14.98 6.31 -1.85
CA TYR A 174 -13.98 5.60 -2.63
C TYR A 174 -14.14 4.10 -2.45
N ASP A 175 -13.94 3.33 -3.50
CA ASP A 175 -13.93 1.88 -3.46
C ASP A 175 -12.85 1.28 -4.35
N HIS A 176 -12.31 0.16 -3.92
CA HIS A 176 -11.41 -0.68 -4.68
C HIS A 176 -12.16 -1.97 -5.02
N THR A 177 -12.85 -1.97 -6.16
CA THR A 177 -13.65 -3.11 -6.58
C THR A 177 -12.78 -4.26 -7.09
N LYS A 178 -12.67 -5.33 -6.30
CA LYS A 178 -11.90 -6.54 -6.63
C LYS A 178 -12.79 -7.64 -7.22
N GLY A 179 -12.24 -8.41 -8.16
CA GLY A 179 -12.92 -9.57 -8.73
C GLY A 179 -14.29 -9.23 -9.34
N ASN A 180 -15.32 -9.99 -8.99
CA ASN A 180 -16.68 -9.81 -9.51
C ASN A 180 -17.35 -8.49 -9.12
N ARG A 181 -16.84 -7.78 -8.10
CA ARG A 181 -17.33 -6.44 -7.72
C ARG A 181 -17.12 -5.41 -8.82
N LYS A 182 -16.14 -5.61 -9.71
CA LYS A 182 -15.93 -4.78 -10.90
C LYS A 182 -17.15 -4.72 -11.80
N LEU A 183 -17.95 -5.78 -11.82
CA LEU A 183 -19.19 -5.87 -12.61
C LEU A 183 -20.36 -5.08 -12.00
N SER A 184 -20.38 -4.96 -10.67
CA SER A 184 -21.41 -4.21 -9.94
C SER A 184 -21.05 -2.72 -9.74
N GLY A 185 -19.80 -2.34 -10.01
CA GLY A 185 -19.32 -0.97 -9.88
C GLY A 185 -19.15 -0.47 -8.44
N ARG A 186 -19.58 -1.23 -7.43
CA ARG A 186 -19.49 -0.88 -6.01
C ARG A 186 -19.49 -2.12 -5.12
N SER A 187 -18.79 -2.06 -4.02
CA SER A 187 -18.82 -3.12 -3.01
C SER A 187 -20.12 -3.05 -2.19
N PRO A 188 -20.80 -4.18 -1.95
CA PRO A 188 -22.04 -4.19 -1.18
C PRO A 188 -21.86 -3.75 0.28
N GLU A 189 -20.64 -3.85 0.82
CA GLU A 189 -20.30 -3.43 2.18
C GLU A 189 -20.06 -1.93 2.31
N ALA A 190 -20.00 -1.19 1.20
CA ALA A 190 -19.83 0.25 1.23
C ALA A 190 -21.07 0.91 1.83
N ASN A 191 -20.91 1.54 3.00
CA ASN A 191 -21.97 2.33 3.61
C ASN A 191 -22.26 3.54 2.71
N VAL A 192 -23.48 3.63 2.23
CA VAL A 192 -23.97 4.71 1.36
C VAL A 192 -24.50 5.85 2.20
#